data_33db42e956abfbd52b2b58d68a3d4033
#
_entry.id   33db42e956abfbd52b2b58d68a3d4033
#
_cell.length_a   1.000
_cell.length_b   1.000
_cell.length_c   1.000
_cell.angle_alpha   90.00
_cell.angle_beta   90.00
_cell.angle_gamma   90.00
#
_symmetry.space_group_name_H-M   'P 1'
#
loop_
_entity.id
_entity.type
_entity.pdbx_description
1 polymer ?
#
loop_
_entity_poly.entity_id
_entity_poly.type
_entity_poly.pdbx_seq_one_letter_code
_entity_poly.pdbx_strand_id
1 'polypeptide(L)'
;MDQIYYSFRNNPFIASIADNERWTVSTSQKMPIDMYTFINKGIISGAVYNNELSLVTLDALNQAIPNAAVYTYYMDALIDNFVVLDIEPKCPDEIKESLLNMKCLYAETSMSGKGIHMIFKAPMNVFKQYPSAKEKTAMKEEHGYYEILLNHYITFTGNQIPDANIADSDDDFNKLFEDLAKEQRTITKTDVTIEEVPEVNTKHAKTILSVLTGCTRGYNKKPEDFFNDMSKYEFSYTAYLQHKLDNILDVPTIKKDPHVYTDAEKAWFLYKVTSEKLPYRPKHDEKRNGVPWLLYLAFEVLAKAGNNTRKDVNT
;
A
#
# COMPACT_ATOMS: atom_id res chain seq x y z
N MET A 1 16.68 11.15 -35.52
CA MET A 1 16.31 9.98 -34.69
C MET A 1 16.96 10.18 -33.34
N ASP A 2 16.17 10.12 -32.29
CA ASP A 2 16.54 10.71 -31.04
C ASP A 2 17.49 9.88 -30.21
N GLN A 3 18.64 10.41 -29.97
CA GLN A 3 19.72 9.80 -29.20
C GLN A 3 19.25 9.42 -27.78
N ILE A 4 18.32 10.18 -27.21
CA ILE A 4 17.74 9.93 -25.85
C ILE A 4 16.92 8.64 -25.83
N TYR A 5 15.99 8.46 -26.79
CA TYR A 5 15.20 7.23 -26.86
C TYR A 5 16.07 5.99 -27.05
N TYR A 6 17.03 6.05 -27.97
CA TYR A 6 17.93 4.92 -28.23
C TYR A 6 18.82 4.59 -27.06
N SER A 7 19.31 5.59 -26.30
CA SER A 7 20.05 5.35 -25.08
C SER A 7 19.22 4.63 -24.04
N PHE A 8 17.97 5.05 -23.83
CA PHE A 8 17.03 4.42 -22.91
C PHE A 8 16.67 2.99 -23.39
N ARG A 9 16.24 2.83 -24.64
CA ARG A 9 15.83 1.55 -25.24
C ARG A 9 16.94 0.49 -25.22
N ASN A 10 18.20 0.89 -25.36
CA ASN A 10 19.37 0.01 -25.39
C ASN A 10 19.95 -0.25 -24.00
N ASN A 11 19.42 0.31 -22.94
CA ASN A 11 19.81 -0.12 -21.60
C ASN A 11 19.46 -1.61 -21.43
N PRO A 12 20.36 -2.48 -20.91
CA PRO A 12 20.16 -3.93 -20.85
C PRO A 12 18.85 -4.35 -20.16
N PHE A 13 18.49 -3.69 -19.06
CA PHE A 13 17.23 -3.96 -18.37
C PHE A 13 16.02 -3.53 -19.21
N ILE A 14 16.01 -2.30 -19.72
CA ILE A 14 14.91 -1.78 -20.55
C ILE A 14 14.75 -2.63 -21.83
N ALA A 15 15.85 -3.03 -22.48
CA ALA A 15 15.85 -3.88 -23.63
C ALA A 15 15.16 -5.23 -23.37
N SER A 16 15.32 -5.78 -22.17
CA SER A 16 14.71 -7.06 -21.78
C SER A 16 13.19 -7.04 -21.65
N ILE A 17 12.60 -5.86 -21.44
CA ILE A 17 11.14 -5.68 -21.26
C ILE A 17 10.49 -4.83 -22.37
N ALA A 18 11.27 -4.30 -23.31
CA ALA A 18 10.79 -3.35 -24.31
C ALA A 18 9.74 -3.94 -25.28
N ASP A 19 9.84 -5.23 -25.55
CA ASP A 19 8.93 -5.93 -26.49
C ASP A 19 7.64 -6.42 -25.82
N ASN A 20 7.52 -6.27 -24.49
CA ASN A 20 6.29 -6.57 -23.77
C ASN A 20 5.22 -5.51 -24.11
N GLU A 21 4.00 -5.94 -24.40
CA GLU A 21 2.84 -5.05 -24.62
C GLU A 21 2.32 -4.48 -23.27
N ARG A 22 3.19 -3.79 -22.53
CA ARG A 22 2.92 -3.26 -21.19
C ARG A 22 3.33 -1.79 -21.01
N TRP A 23 3.66 -1.12 -22.11
CA TRP A 23 4.12 0.27 -22.11
C TRP A 23 2.99 1.24 -22.43
N THR A 24 3.05 2.39 -21.79
CA THR A 24 2.23 3.57 -22.03
C THR A 24 3.01 4.82 -21.65
N VAL A 25 2.36 5.98 -21.67
CA VAL A 25 2.82 7.22 -21.05
C VAL A 25 1.87 7.62 -19.93
N SER A 26 2.35 8.42 -19.00
CA SER A 26 1.51 9.02 -17.96
C SER A 26 1.37 10.51 -18.16
N THR A 27 0.23 11.05 -17.74
CA THR A 27 0.04 12.49 -17.61
C THR A 27 0.92 13.05 -16.49
N SER A 28 1.03 14.38 -16.38
CA SER A 28 1.71 15.06 -15.27
C SER A 28 1.16 14.69 -13.88
N GLN A 29 -0.07 14.19 -13.85
CA GLN A 29 -0.72 13.68 -12.63
C GLN A 29 -0.49 12.19 -12.40
N LYS A 30 0.47 11.58 -13.10
CA LYS A 30 0.82 10.14 -13.05
C LYS A 30 -0.34 9.20 -13.47
N MET A 31 -1.32 9.68 -14.23
CA MET A 31 -2.39 8.83 -14.77
C MET A 31 -1.88 8.15 -16.05
N PRO A 32 -1.80 6.80 -16.10
CA PRO A 32 -1.45 6.08 -17.31
C PRO A 32 -2.51 6.27 -18.40
N ILE A 33 -2.09 6.38 -19.66
CA ILE A 33 -2.98 6.62 -20.81
C ILE A 33 -3.32 5.29 -21.49
N ASP A 34 -4.56 5.13 -21.91
CA ASP A 34 -5.00 4.05 -22.80
C ASP A 34 -4.44 4.28 -24.21
N MET A 35 -3.34 3.58 -24.53
CA MET A 35 -2.65 3.71 -25.80
C MET A 35 -3.46 3.18 -26.99
N TYR A 36 -4.28 2.15 -26.78
CA TYR A 36 -5.15 1.65 -27.85
C TYR A 36 -6.17 2.72 -28.27
N THR A 37 -6.82 3.36 -27.31
CA THR A 37 -7.77 4.45 -27.60
C THR A 37 -7.05 5.67 -28.19
N PHE A 38 -5.86 6.00 -27.70
CA PHE A 38 -5.07 7.11 -28.21
C PHE A 38 -4.64 6.88 -29.67
N ILE A 39 -4.06 5.73 -29.99
CA ILE A 39 -3.55 5.42 -31.34
C ILE A 39 -4.71 5.37 -32.36
N ASN A 40 -5.82 4.73 -32.01
CA ASN A 40 -6.92 4.51 -32.95
C ASN A 40 -7.88 5.69 -33.09
N LYS A 41 -8.04 6.52 -32.06
CA LYS A 41 -9.05 7.57 -32.00
C LYS A 41 -8.51 8.98 -31.72
N GLY A 42 -7.22 9.11 -31.36
CA GLY A 42 -6.64 10.38 -30.93
C GLY A 42 -7.21 10.90 -29.58
N ILE A 43 -7.87 10.05 -28.80
CA ILE A 43 -8.50 10.44 -27.54
C ILE A 43 -7.60 10.05 -26.36
N ILE A 44 -7.34 11.02 -25.49
CA ILE A 44 -6.62 10.77 -24.22
C ILE A 44 -7.63 10.31 -23.18
N SER A 45 -7.52 9.06 -22.75
CA SER A 45 -8.27 8.47 -21.65
C SER A 45 -7.35 7.69 -20.73
N GLY A 46 -7.73 7.49 -19.47
CA GLY A 46 -6.94 6.69 -18.53
C GLY A 46 -6.95 5.22 -18.91
N ALA A 47 -5.80 4.55 -18.81
CA ALA A 47 -5.72 3.12 -18.89
C ALA A 47 -6.46 2.48 -17.71
N VAL A 48 -7.23 1.43 -17.98
CA VAL A 48 -7.89 0.67 -16.91
C VAL A 48 -6.82 -0.14 -16.19
N TYR A 49 -6.82 -0.10 -14.88
CA TYR A 49 -5.92 -0.91 -14.06
C TYR A 49 -6.06 -2.40 -14.41
N ASN A 50 -4.95 -3.09 -14.59
CA ASN A 50 -4.88 -4.48 -15.04
C ASN A 50 -5.45 -4.77 -16.44
N ASN A 51 -5.65 -3.78 -17.29
CA ASN A 51 -6.08 -3.99 -18.66
C ASN A 51 -4.89 -3.87 -19.63
N GLU A 52 -4.22 -4.98 -19.89
CA GLU A 52 -3.10 -5.06 -20.83
C GLU A 52 -3.50 -4.69 -22.28
N LEU A 53 -4.78 -4.82 -22.65
CA LEU A 53 -5.28 -4.42 -23.98
C LEU A 53 -5.16 -2.92 -24.26
N SER A 54 -4.95 -2.12 -23.23
CA SER A 54 -4.74 -0.67 -23.36
C SER A 54 -3.27 -0.28 -23.56
N LEU A 55 -2.35 -1.25 -23.56
CA LEU A 55 -0.90 -1.05 -23.55
C LEU A 55 -0.27 -1.55 -24.85
N VAL A 56 0.95 -1.10 -25.12
CA VAL A 56 1.70 -1.42 -26.35
C VAL A 56 3.16 -1.73 -26.03
N THR A 57 3.95 -2.15 -27.04
CA THR A 57 5.41 -2.26 -26.89
C THR A 57 6.06 -0.89 -26.79
N LEU A 58 7.29 -0.81 -26.25
CA LEU A 58 8.03 0.45 -26.13
C LEU A 58 8.29 1.10 -27.50
N ASP A 59 8.60 0.31 -28.52
CA ASP A 59 8.84 0.85 -29.87
C ASP A 59 7.54 1.37 -30.50
N ALA A 60 6.40 0.68 -30.33
CA ALA A 60 5.10 1.17 -30.80
C ALA A 60 4.68 2.46 -30.04
N LEU A 61 4.97 2.53 -28.74
CA LEU A 61 4.76 3.74 -27.97
C LEU A 61 5.56 4.92 -28.52
N ASN A 62 6.85 4.74 -28.78
CA ASN A 62 7.70 5.79 -29.32
C ASN A 62 7.32 6.21 -30.75
N GLN A 63 6.75 5.30 -31.54
CA GLN A 63 6.19 5.65 -32.85
C GLN A 63 4.95 6.55 -32.71
N ALA A 64 4.08 6.26 -31.74
CA ALA A 64 2.85 7.02 -31.51
C ALA A 64 3.11 8.36 -30.80
N ILE A 65 4.04 8.40 -29.88
CA ILE A 65 4.42 9.58 -29.09
C ILE A 65 5.96 9.69 -29.08
N PRO A 66 6.56 10.22 -30.13
CA PRO A 66 8.01 10.40 -30.19
C PRO A 66 8.50 11.32 -29.07
N ASN A 67 9.61 10.94 -28.45
CA ASN A 67 10.23 11.73 -27.37
C ASN A 67 9.31 12.02 -26.18
N ALA A 68 8.53 11.03 -25.76
CA ALA A 68 7.78 11.13 -24.54
C ALA A 68 8.74 11.54 -23.40
N ALA A 69 8.33 12.51 -22.58
CA ALA A 69 9.15 12.99 -21.45
C ALA A 69 9.37 11.87 -20.41
N VAL A 70 8.46 10.91 -20.36
CA VAL A 70 8.51 9.75 -19.48
C VAL A 70 7.84 8.55 -20.15
N TYR A 71 8.29 7.37 -19.85
CA TYR A 71 7.70 6.11 -20.28
C TYR A 71 7.10 5.41 -19.06
N THR A 72 5.93 4.84 -19.20
CA THR A 72 5.25 4.14 -18.10
C THR A 72 5.06 2.67 -18.46
N TYR A 73 5.42 1.79 -17.55
CA TYR A 73 5.31 0.33 -17.71
C TYR A 73 4.39 -0.23 -16.63
N TYR A 74 3.44 -1.09 -17.01
CA TYR A 74 2.65 -1.86 -16.07
C TYR A 74 3.40 -3.12 -15.69
N MET A 75 3.89 -3.19 -14.46
CA MET A 75 4.63 -4.35 -13.97
C MET A 75 3.78 -5.26 -13.10
N ASP A 76 4.06 -6.55 -13.20
CA ASP A 76 3.64 -7.58 -12.26
C ASP A 76 4.87 -8.43 -11.91
N ALA A 77 5.27 -8.40 -10.64
CA ALA A 77 6.48 -9.08 -10.18
C ALA A 77 6.52 -10.59 -10.47
N LEU A 78 5.35 -11.24 -10.54
CA LEU A 78 5.24 -12.68 -10.81
C LEU A 78 5.38 -13.01 -12.31
N ILE A 79 5.04 -12.07 -13.19
CA ILE A 79 5.10 -12.22 -14.64
C ILE A 79 6.44 -11.72 -15.16
N ASP A 80 6.84 -10.51 -14.74
CA ASP A 80 8.00 -9.80 -15.24
C ASP A 80 9.30 -10.19 -14.55
N ASN A 81 9.20 -10.91 -13.43
CA ASN A 81 10.34 -11.37 -12.62
C ASN A 81 11.24 -10.24 -12.09
N PHE A 82 10.67 -9.05 -11.87
CA PHE A 82 11.34 -7.94 -11.20
C PHE A 82 10.40 -7.18 -10.27
N VAL A 83 10.98 -6.40 -9.38
CA VAL A 83 10.30 -5.49 -8.44
C VAL A 83 10.98 -4.14 -8.45
N VAL A 84 10.28 -3.11 -7.97
CA VAL A 84 10.81 -1.76 -7.87
C VAL A 84 10.86 -1.32 -6.42
N LEU A 85 12.05 -0.95 -5.96
CA LEU A 85 12.24 -0.21 -4.72
C LEU A 85 12.09 1.29 -5.05
N ASP A 86 11.02 1.90 -4.56
CA ASP A 86 10.75 3.33 -4.67
C ASP A 86 11.18 4.03 -3.38
N ILE A 87 12.26 4.79 -3.45
CA ILE A 87 12.82 5.52 -2.31
C ILE A 87 12.25 6.93 -2.30
N GLU A 88 11.53 7.24 -1.23
CA GLU A 88 10.84 8.52 -1.07
C GLU A 88 11.82 9.69 -0.79
N PRO A 89 11.49 10.92 -1.19
CA PRO A 89 12.34 12.09 -0.95
C PRO A 89 12.66 12.37 0.52
N LYS A 90 11.80 11.91 1.44
CA LYS A 90 11.95 12.08 2.89
C LYS A 90 12.78 10.98 3.56
N CYS A 91 13.31 10.02 2.78
CA CYS A 91 14.17 8.97 3.31
C CYS A 91 15.43 9.57 3.92
N PRO A 92 15.79 9.26 5.19
CA PRO A 92 17.03 9.70 5.80
C PRO A 92 18.25 9.28 5.00
N ASP A 93 19.26 10.15 4.94
CA ASP A 93 20.44 9.93 4.08
C ASP A 93 21.15 8.63 4.41
N GLU A 94 21.30 8.25 5.68
CA GLU A 94 21.94 6.99 6.10
C GLU A 94 21.21 5.75 5.54
N ILE A 95 19.86 5.76 5.56
CA ILE A 95 19.05 4.67 5.01
C ILE A 95 19.16 4.68 3.49
N LYS A 96 19.04 5.86 2.88
CA LYS A 96 19.13 6.05 1.45
C LYS A 96 20.48 5.57 0.89
N GLU A 97 21.57 5.91 1.52
CA GLU A 97 22.92 5.44 1.13
C GLU A 97 23.05 3.93 1.24
N SER A 98 22.51 3.33 2.32
CA SER A 98 22.48 1.86 2.48
C SER A 98 21.69 1.20 1.34
N LEU A 99 20.54 1.75 0.95
CA LEU A 99 19.72 1.23 -0.15
C LEU A 99 20.43 1.38 -1.50
N LEU A 100 21.06 2.54 -1.75
CA LEU A 100 21.79 2.81 -3.00
C LEU A 100 23.03 1.94 -3.20
N ASN A 101 23.60 1.42 -2.13
CA ASN A 101 24.74 0.50 -2.20
C ASN A 101 24.35 -0.93 -2.62
N MET A 102 23.05 -1.27 -2.61
CA MET A 102 22.58 -2.57 -3.06
C MET A 102 22.79 -2.75 -4.56
N LYS A 103 23.06 -3.98 -4.98
CA LYS A 103 23.18 -4.34 -6.41
C LYS A 103 21.81 -4.44 -7.04
N CYS A 104 21.57 -3.72 -8.13
CA CYS A 104 20.28 -3.67 -8.81
C CYS A 104 20.42 -3.89 -10.33
N LEU A 105 19.32 -4.17 -11.02
CA LEU A 105 19.27 -4.30 -12.48
C LEU A 105 19.30 -2.94 -13.18
N TYR A 106 18.74 -1.92 -12.51
CA TYR A 106 18.59 -0.56 -13.05
C TYR A 106 18.30 0.40 -11.89
N ALA A 107 18.78 1.64 -11.99
CA ALA A 107 18.45 2.70 -11.04
C ALA A 107 18.34 4.05 -11.76
N GLU A 108 17.33 4.84 -11.37
CA GLU A 108 17.11 6.17 -11.92
C GLU A 108 16.51 7.14 -10.89
N THR A 109 16.61 8.42 -11.19
CA THR A 109 15.86 9.44 -10.46
C THR A 109 14.41 9.44 -10.91
N SER A 110 13.46 9.43 -9.95
CA SER A 110 12.02 9.41 -10.24
C SER A 110 11.54 10.70 -10.96
N MET A 111 10.31 10.67 -11.47
CA MET A 111 9.72 11.80 -12.21
C MET A 111 9.69 13.11 -11.42
N SER A 112 9.62 13.06 -10.09
CA SER A 112 9.67 14.26 -9.24
C SER A 112 11.06 14.90 -9.15
N GLY A 113 12.10 14.20 -9.62
CA GLY A 113 13.50 14.60 -9.48
C GLY A 113 14.06 14.48 -8.07
N LYS A 114 13.29 13.91 -7.12
CA LYS A 114 13.65 13.84 -5.70
C LYS A 114 13.66 12.42 -5.13
N GLY A 115 12.83 11.53 -5.65
CA GLY A 115 12.80 10.12 -5.30
C GLY A 115 13.71 9.31 -6.22
N ILE A 116 13.89 8.04 -5.91
CA ILE A 116 14.75 7.11 -6.67
C ILE A 116 13.99 5.81 -6.89
N HIS A 117 14.01 5.31 -8.12
CA HIS A 117 13.58 3.96 -8.45
C HIS A 117 14.81 3.06 -8.62
N MET A 118 14.84 1.93 -7.94
CA MET A 118 15.82 0.87 -8.15
C MET A 118 15.09 -0.41 -8.51
N ILE A 119 15.53 -1.08 -9.56
CA ILE A 119 14.92 -2.31 -10.06
C ILE A 119 15.73 -3.51 -9.59
N PHE A 120 15.07 -4.46 -8.98
CA PHE A 120 15.67 -5.70 -8.49
C PHE A 120 14.99 -6.91 -9.12
N LYS A 121 15.69 -8.02 -9.21
CA LYS A 121 15.08 -9.29 -9.55
C LYS A 121 14.06 -9.68 -8.49
N ALA A 122 12.90 -10.19 -8.91
CA ALA A 122 11.86 -10.60 -7.97
C ALA A 122 12.36 -11.69 -7.01
N PRO A 123 12.19 -11.54 -5.70
CA PRO A 123 12.68 -12.48 -4.69
C PRO A 123 11.79 -13.72 -4.60
N MET A 124 11.80 -14.55 -5.65
CA MET A 124 10.89 -15.69 -5.83
C MET A 124 10.95 -16.71 -4.68
N ASN A 125 12.12 -16.84 -4.00
CA ASN A 125 12.25 -17.71 -2.83
C ASN A 125 11.47 -17.16 -1.63
N VAL A 126 11.49 -15.84 -1.43
CA VAL A 126 10.73 -15.17 -0.38
C VAL A 126 9.23 -15.27 -0.67
N PHE A 127 8.80 -15.14 -1.92
CA PHE A 127 7.40 -15.36 -2.32
C PHE A 127 6.90 -16.79 -2.03
N LYS A 128 7.78 -17.80 -2.14
CA LYS A 128 7.44 -19.18 -1.76
C LYS A 128 7.28 -19.33 -0.24
N GLN A 129 8.13 -18.66 0.52
CA GLN A 129 8.14 -18.71 1.98
C GLN A 129 7.01 -17.84 2.60
N TYR A 130 6.67 -16.73 1.96
CA TYR A 130 5.65 -15.76 2.38
C TYR A 130 4.61 -15.54 1.26
N PRO A 131 3.70 -16.49 1.00
CA PRO A 131 2.75 -16.39 -0.12
C PRO A 131 1.86 -15.14 -0.08
N SER A 132 1.55 -14.61 1.11
CA SER A 132 0.76 -13.37 1.27
C SER A 132 1.47 -12.13 0.74
N ALA A 133 2.80 -12.13 0.60
CA ALA A 133 3.53 -11.01 0.05
C ALA A 133 3.25 -10.84 -1.46
N LYS A 134 3.11 -11.95 -2.20
CA LYS A 134 2.83 -11.91 -3.66
C LYS A 134 1.44 -11.40 -4.03
N GLU A 135 0.50 -11.39 -3.08
CA GLU A 135 -0.87 -10.90 -3.29
C GLU A 135 -0.99 -9.38 -3.10
N LYS A 136 0.10 -8.73 -2.70
CA LYS A 136 0.12 -7.29 -2.49
C LYS A 136 0.50 -6.55 -3.78
N THR A 137 0.02 -5.33 -3.91
CA THR A 137 0.45 -4.42 -4.98
C THR A 137 1.76 -3.73 -4.63
N ALA A 138 2.00 -3.49 -3.34
CA ALA A 138 3.24 -2.91 -2.82
C ALA A 138 3.49 -3.36 -1.37
N MET A 139 4.76 -3.37 -0.96
CA MET A 139 5.20 -3.59 0.41
C MET A 139 5.81 -2.29 0.93
N LYS A 140 5.22 -1.71 2.00
CA LYS A 140 5.62 -0.41 2.53
C LYS A 140 6.43 -0.56 3.81
N GLU A 141 7.51 0.19 3.90
CA GLU A 141 8.25 0.35 5.14
C GLU A 141 7.43 1.19 6.15
N GLU A 142 7.63 0.95 7.45
CA GLU A 142 6.80 1.48 8.55
C GLU A 142 6.69 3.02 8.54
N HIS A 143 7.81 3.72 8.31
CA HIS A 143 7.88 5.19 8.30
C HIS A 143 7.57 5.77 6.92
N GLY A 144 7.42 4.91 5.89
CA GLY A 144 7.19 5.30 4.51
C GLY A 144 8.40 5.97 3.87
N TYR A 145 9.61 5.59 4.26
CA TYR A 145 10.86 6.06 3.63
C TYR A 145 11.07 5.43 2.27
N TYR A 146 10.56 4.22 2.08
CA TYR A 146 10.56 3.51 0.80
C TYR A 146 9.41 2.51 0.73
N GLU A 147 9.10 2.10 -0.48
CA GLU A 147 8.17 0.98 -0.72
C GLU A 147 8.70 0.08 -1.84
N ILE A 148 8.33 -1.20 -1.80
CA ILE A 148 8.66 -2.16 -2.86
C ILE A 148 7.38 -2.44 -3.64
N LEU A 149 7.35 -2.01 -4.89
CA LEU A 149 6.22 -2.18 -5.81
C LEU A 149 6.26 -3.59 -6.40
N LEU A 150 5.12 -4.27 -6.41
CA LEU A 150 4.97 -5.66 -6.86
C LEU A 150 4.01 -5.82 -8.04
N ASN A 151 2.96 -4.99 -8.08
CA ASN A 151 2.00 -4.94 -9.17
C ASN A 151 1.53 -3.49 -9.30
N HIS A 152 2.14 -2.75 -10.21
CA HIS A 152 1.94 -1.31 -10.31
C HIS A 152 2.36 -0.74 -11.66
N TYR A 153 1.84 0.45 -12.01
CA TYR A 153 2.41 1.26 -13.08
C TYR A 153 3.65 1.99 -12.58
N ILE A 154 4.77 1.85 -13.29
CA ILE A 154 6.05 2.50 -13.00
C ILE A 154 6.37 3.49 -14.09
N THR A 155 6.78 4.69 -13.70
CA THR A 155 7.21 5.72 -14.65
C THR A 155 8.72 5.75 -14.72
N PHE A 156 9.27 5.50 -15.91
CA PHE A 156 10.69 5.61 -16.23
C PHE A 156 11.00 6.98 -16.82
N THR A 157 12.01 7.62 -16.27
CA THR A 157 12.49 8.95 -16.71
C THR A 157 13.68 8.86 -17.66
N GLY A 158 14.41 7.74 -17.65
CA GLY A 158 15.69 7.58 -18.32
C GLY A 158 16.86 8.32 -17.64
N ASN A 159 16.62 9.01 -16.53
CA ASN A 159 17.65 9.72 -15.75
C ASN A 159 18.37 8.71 -14.83
N GLN A 160 19.20 7.86 -15.44
CA GLN A 160 19.94 6.83 -14.74
C GLN A 160 20.90 7.41 -13.70
N ILE A 161 21.08 6.69 -12.60
CA ILE A 161 22.10 7.00 -11.58
C ILE A 161 23.44 6.43 -12.08
N PRO A 162 24.44 7.27 -12.38
CA PRO A 162 25.68 6.83 -13.04
C PRO A 162 26.48 5.79 -12.24
N ASP A 163 26.48 5.93 -10.93
CA ASP A 163 27.30 5.09 -10.03
C ASP A 163 26.49 3.96 -9.37
N ALA A 164 25.31 3.63 -9.91
CA ALA A 164 24.51 2.53 -9.40
C ALA A 164 25.25 1.20 -9.58
N ASN A 165 25.21 0.36 -8.54
CA ASN A 165 25.84 -0.95 -8.54
C ASN A 165 24.97 -1.95 -9.33
N ILE A 166 25.24 -2.09 -10.64
CA ILE A 166 24.42 -2.91 -11.54
C ILE A 166 24.88 -4.36 -11.52
N ALA A 167 23.98 -5.27 -11.08
CA ALA A 167 24.18 -6.72 -11.10
C ALA A 167 22.86 -7.49 -11.01
N ASP A 168 22.86 -8.76 -11.41
CA ASP A 168 21.67 -9.62 -11.53
C ASP A 168 21.05 -10.08 -10.20
N SER A 169 21.77 -10.02 -9.10
CA SER A 169 21.30 -10.52 -7.80
C SER A 169 21.87 -9.72 -6.65
N ASP A 170 21.10 -9.57 -5.61
CA ASP A 170 21.49 -8.95 -4.36
C ASP A 170 20.90 -9.69 -3.15
N ASP A 171 21.76 -10.22 -2.30
CA ASP A 171 21.34 -10.93 -1.09
C ASP A 171 20.83 -9.94 -0.02
N ASP A 172 21.36 -8.71 0.01
CA ASP A 172 20.93 -7.67 0.94
C ASP A 172 19.50 -7.22 0.60
N PHE A 173 19.17 -7.08 -0.70
CA PHE A 173 17.80 -6.80 -1.13
C PHE A 173 16.85 -7.96 -0.77
N ASN A 174 17.24 -9.21 -1.00
CA ASN A 174 16.43 -10.37 -0.64
C ASN A 174 16.14 -10.40 0.86
N LYS A 175 17.15 -10.07 1.69
CA LYS A 175 16.98 -9.96 3.14
C LYS A 175 16.05 -8.80 3.53
N LEU A 176 16.23 -7.62 2.93
CA LEU A 176 15.33 -6.47 3.14
C LEU A 176 13.88 -6.85 2.84
N PHE A 177 13.65 -7.49 1.70
CA PHE A 177 12.32 -7.94 1.30
C PHE A 177 11.75 -8.99 2.24
N GLU A 178 12.58 -9.94 2.70
CA GLU A 178 12.18 -10.96 3.66
C GLU A 178 11.80 -10.35 5.01
N ASP A 179 12.55 -9.37 5.50
CA ASP A 179 12.26 -8.68 6.76
C ASP A 179 10.94 -7.92 6.68
N LEU A 180 10.69 -7.18 5.59
CA LEU A 180 9.38 -6.57 5.33
C LEU A 180 8.25 -7.59 5.24
N ALA A 181 8.48 -8.75 4.61
CA ALA A 181 7.48 -9.81 4.51
C ALA A 181 7.17 -10.43 5.89
N LYS A 182 8.16 -10.56 6.77
CA LYS A 182 7.98 -11.02 8.16
C LYS A 182 7.17 -10.01 8.97
N GLU A 183 7.54 -8.73 8.92
CA GLU A 183 6.84 -7.66 9.62
C GLU A 183 5.38 -7.57 9.17
N GLN A 184 5.14 -7.57 7.87
CA GLN A 184 3.78 -7.52 7.34
C GLN A 184 2.98 -8.80 7.57
N ARG A 185 3.64 -9.97 7.71
CA ARG A 185 2.98 -11.19 8.15
C ARG A 185 2.51 -11.07 9.60
N THR A 186 3.28 -10.42 10.45
CA THR A 186 2.88 -10.16 11.84
C THR A 186 1.67 -9.22 11.89
N ILE A 187 1.59 -8.26 10.95
CA ILE A 187 0.48 -7.31 10.82
C ILE A 187 -0.76 -7.97 10.16
N THR A 188 -0.57 -8.88 9.19
CA THR A 188 -1.66 -9.57 8.48
C THR A 188 -2.11 -10.88 9.13
N LYS A 189 -1.33 -11.46 10.03
CA LYS A 189 -1.70 -12.63 10.84
C LYS A 189 -2.51 -12.28 12.09
N THR A 190 -3.11 -11.13 12.16
CA THR A 190 -4.41 -11.08 12.76
C THR A 190 -5.33 -11.80 11.77
N ASP A 191 -5.47 -13.12 11.89
CA ASP A 191 -6.65 -13.82 11.40
C ASP A 191 -7.82 -13.13 12.08
N VAL A 192 -8.32 -12.08 11.42
CA VAL A 192 -9.53 -11.40 11.83
C VAL A 192 -10.63 -12.41 11.52
N THR A 193 -10.88 -13.31 12.45
CA THR A 193 -12.04 -14.15 12.42
C THR A 193 -13.22 -13.20 12.56
N ILE A 194 -13.84 -12.87 11.43
CA ILE A 194 -15.03 -12.04 11.41
C ILE A 194 -16.16 -12.98 11.80
N GLU A 195 -16.51 -12.94 13.08
CA GLU A 195 -17.72 -13.54 13.58
C GLU A 195 -18.93 -12.75 13.07
N GLU A 196 -20.06 -13.42 12.91
CA GLU A 196 -21.32 -12.74 12.65
C GLU A 196 -21.56 -11.73 13.79
N VAL A 197 -21.67 -10.43 13.45
CA VAL A 197 -21.81 -9.35 14.44
C VAL A 197 -23.29 -9.03 14.61
N PRO A 198 -23.97 -9.64 15.58
CA PRO A 198 -25.34 -9.30 15.89
C PRO A 198 -25.43 -7.90 16.51
N GLU A 199 -26.57 -7.28 16.40
CA GLU A 199 -26.83 -6.04 17.13
C GLU A 199 -26.68 -6.28 18.64
N VAL A 200 -25.83 -5.46 19.31
CA VAL A 200 -25.58 -5.61 20.74
C VAL A 200 -26.75 -5.00 21.54
N ASN A 201 -27.53 -5.85 22.20
CA ASN A 201 -28.69 -5.49 23.01
C ASN A 201 -28.48 -5.77 24.51
N THR A 202 -27.29 -5.47 25.03
CA THR A 202 -27.02 -5.60 26.48
C THR A 202 -27.60 -4.44 27.26
N LYS A 203 -27.75 -4.63 28.59
CA LYS A 203 -28.26 -3.62 29.52
C LYS A 203 -27.53 -2.27 29.37
N HIS A 204 -26.23 -2.29 29.12
CA HIS A 204 -25.40 -1.10 29.04
C HIS A 204 -25.09 -0.62 27.61
N ALA A 205 -25.56 -1.32 26.58
CA ALA A 205 -25.20 -1.01 25.18
C ALA A 205 -25.46 0.45 24.77
N LYS A 206 -26.63 0.98 25.13
CA LYS A 206 -26.99 2.39 24.82
C LYS A 206 -26.08 3.38 25.55
N THR A 207 -25.74 3.09 26.81
CA THR A 207 -24.83 3.93 27.61
C THR A 207 -23.44 3.92 27.02
N ILE A 208 -22.92 2.74 26.69
CA ILE A 208 -21.57 2.58 26.07
C ILE A 208 -21.51 3.36 24.75
N LEU A 209 -22.51 3.20 23.85
CA LEU A 209 -22.57 3.96 22.61
C LEU A 209 -22.59 5.47 22.83
N SER A 210 -23.42 5.93 23.74
CA SER A 210 -23.55 7.37 24.04
C SER A 210 -22.24 7.97 24.55
N VAL A 211 -21.58 7.29 25.50
CA VAL A 211 -20.30 7.74 26.06
C VAL A 211 -19.20 7.68 24.99
N LEU A 212 -19.10 6.58 24.24
CA LEU A 212 -18.10 6.42 23.18
C LEU A 212 -18.28 7.47 22.08
N THR A 213 -19.52 7.77 21.68
CA THR A 213 -19.84 8.87 20.75
C THR A 213 -19.38 10.23 21.31
N GLY A 214 -19.56 10.46 22.61
CA GLY A 214 -19.04 11.66 23.28
C GLY A 214 -17.50 11.78 23.23
N CYS A 215 -16.80 10.66 23.30
CA CYS A 215 -15.33 10.61 23.24
C CYS A 215 -14.76 11.07 21.90
N THR A 216 -15.53 11.03 20.81
CA THR A 216 -15.08 11.45 19.47
C THR A 216 -14.58 12.90 19.45
N ARG A 217 -15.11 13.77 20.32
CA ARG A 217 -14.69 15.18 20.43
C ARG A 217 -13.25 15.35 20.91
N GLY A 218 -12.69 14.36 21.55
CA GLY A 218 -11.31 14.38 22.04
C GLY A 218 -10.27 13.96 20.99
N TYR A 219 -10.68 13.50 19.81
CA TYR A 219 -9.77 13.17 18.74
C TYR A 219 -9.43 14.43 17.94
N ASN A 220 -8.17 14.84 17.96
CA ASN A 220 -7.72 16.12 17.42
C ASN A 220 -6.89 16.02 16.13
N LYS A 221 -6.62 14.78 15.63
CA LYS A 221 -5.91 14.59 14.37
C LYS A 221 -6.84 14.79 13.19
N LYS A 222 -6.26 15.25 12.06
CA LYS A 222 -6.95 15.52 10.79
C LYS A 222 -6.36 14.65 9.68
N PRO A 223 -7.04 14.49 8.54
CA PRO A 223 -6.49 13.76 7.39
C PRO A 223 -5.11 14.25 6.94
N GLU A 224 -4.85 15.56 7.05
CA GLU A 224 -3.56 16.16 6.69
C GLU A 224 -2.40 15.63 7.54
N ASP A 225 -2.64 15.24 8.79
CA ASP A 225 -1.64 14.64 9.69
C ASP A 225 -1.22 13.24 9.19
N PHE A 226 -1.96 12.67 8.25
CA PHE A 226 -1.71 11.38 7.61
C PHE A 226 -1.43 11.53 6.10
N PHE A 227 -0.95 12.70 5.66
CA PHE A 227 -0.71 13.00 4.25
C PHE A 227 -1.95 12.79 3.36
N ASN A 228 -3.15 13.04 3.88
CA ASN A 228 -4.45 12.78 3.26
C ASN A 228 -4.72 11.29 2.96
N ASP A 229 -3.97 10.36 3.56
CA ASP A 229 -4.31 8.94 3.55
C ASP A 229 -5.51 8.69 4.47
N MET A 230 -6.69 8.71 3.89
CA MET A 230 -7.94 8.52 4.61
C MET A 230 -8.02 7.16 5.30
N SER A 231 -7.36 6.10 4.78
CA SER A 231 -7.37 4.78 5.42
C SER A 231 -6.53 4.77 6.70
N LYS A 232 -5.38 5.46 6.70
CA LYS A 232 -4.57 5.65 7.91
C LYS A 232 -5.28 6.54 8.94
N TYR A 233 -5.94 7.60 8.48
CA TYR A 233 -6.75 8.47 9.35
C TYR A 233 -7.86 7.68 10.03
N GLU A 234 -8.67 6.93 9.28
CA GLU A 234 -9.76 6.09 9.80
C GLU A 234 -9.25 5.04 10.78
N PHE A 235 -8.11 4.39 10.46
CA PHE A 235 -7.48 3.43 11.36
C PHE A 235 -7.08 4.08 12.68
N SER A 236 -6.38 5.24 12.65
CA SER A 236 -5.97 5.97 13.84
C SER A 236 -7.16 6.45 14.66
N TYR A 237 -8.23 6.91 14.00
CA TYR A 237 -9.47 7.31 14.66
C TYR A 237 -10.14 6.13 15.38
N THR A 238 -10.24 4.97 14.69
CA THR A 238 -10.82 3.75 15.27
C THR A 238 -10.00 3.21 16.42
N ALA A 239 -8.65 3.25 16.33
CA ALA A 239 -7.75 2.85 17.41
C ALA A 239 -7.87 3.76 18.65
N TYR A 240 -8.04 5.06 18.45
CA TYR A 240 -8.34 5.98 19.55
C TYR A 240 -9.66 5.62 20.24
N LEU A 241 -10.71 5.32 19.48
CA LEU A 241 -12.01 4.92 20.03
C LEU A 241 -11.94 3.57 20.73
N GLN A 242 -11.15 2.62 20.24
CA GLN A 242 -10.91 1.34 20.89
C GLN A 242 -10.32 1.52 22.30
N HIS A 243 -9.28 2.36 22.44
CA HIS A 243 -8.73 2.67 23.76
C HIS A 243 -9.76 3.33 24.69
N LYS A 244 -10.65 4.20 24.16
CA LYS A 244 -11.75 4.77 24.95
C LYS A 244 -12.79 3.73 25.33
N LEU A 245 -13.11 2.81 24.44
CA LEU A 245 -14.04 1.70 24.70
C LEU A 245 -13.53 0.81 25.84
N ASP A 246 -12.25 0.44 25.84
CA ASP A 246 -11.67 -0.37 26.90
C ASP A 246 -11.80 0.34 28.27
N ASN A 247 -11.52 1.64 28.34
CA ASN A 247 -11.70 2.41 29.54
C ASN A 247 -13.17 2.48 30.00
N ILE A 248 -14.14 2.55 29.08
CA ILE A 248 -15.58 2.55 29.38
C ILE A 248 -15.98 1.18 29.93
N LEU A 249 -15.49 0.09 29.34
CA LEU A 249 -15.81 -1.28 29.80
C LEU A 249 -15.20 -1.59 31.18
N ASP A 250 -14.11 -0.92 31.54
CA ASP A 250 -13.49 -1.04 32.88
C ASP A 250 -14.19 -0.24 33.98
N VAL A 251 -15.17 0.61 33.66
CA VAL A 251 -15.93 1.36 34.66
C VAL A 251 -16.66 0.39 35.61
N PRO A 252 -16.59 0.58 36.92
CA PRO A 252 -17.10 -0.38 37.91
C PRO A 252 -18.58 -0.79 37.73
N THR A 253 -19.42 0.11 37.25
CA THR A 253 -20.84 -0.17 36.98
C THR A 253 -21.07 -1.11 35.79
N ILE A 254 -20.19 -1.06 34.77
CA ILE A 254 -20.21 -1.92 33.59
C ILE A 254 -19.48 -3.23 33.89
N LYS A 255 -18.30 -3.16 34.53
CA LYS A 255 -17.46 -4.31 34.90
C LYS A 255 -18.14 -5.28 35.88
N LYS A 256 -19.08 -4.80 36.69
CA LYS A 256 -19.89 -5.64 37.60
C LYS A 256 -21.03 -6.37 36.90
N ASP A 257 -21.34 -6.04 35.65
CA ASP A 257 -22.31 -6.77 34.86
C ASP A 257 -21.68 -8.15 34.54
N PRO A 258 -22.46 -9.25 34.65
CA PRO A 258 -21.95 -10.57 34.30
C PRO A 258 -21.65 -10.74 32.81
N HIS A 259 -22.09 -9.81 31.96
CA HIS A 259 -21.83 -9.85 30.53
C HIS A 259 -20.37 -9.46 30.20
N VAL A 260 -19.65 -10.38 29.57
CA VAL A 260 -18.29 -10.14 29.07
C VAL A 260 -18.38 -9.85 27.58
N TYR A 261 -18.01 -8.61 27.19
CA TYR A 261 -18.08 -8.18 25.81
C TYR A 261 -17.04 -8.89 24.95
N THR A 262 -17.52 -9.62 23.93
CA THR A 262 -16.68 -10.26 22.91
C THR A 262 -16.03 -9.25 21.98
N ASP A 263 -15.00 -9.66 21.24
CA ASP A 263 -14.39 -8.80 20.22
C ASP A 263 -15.37 -8.42 19.10
N ALA A 264 -16.32 -9.30 18.77
CA ALA A 264 -17.39 -8.99 17.83
C ALA A 264 -18.32 -7.86 18.33
N GLU A 265 -18.70 -7.89 19.60
CA GLU A 265 -19.52 -6.83 20.22
C GLU A 265 -18.74 -5.51 20.35
N LYS A 266 -17.45 -5.57 20.69
CA LYS A 266 -16.57 -4.38 20.70
C LYS A 266 -16.43 -3.80 19.28
N ALA A 267 -16.24 -4.65 18.25
CA ALA A 267 -16.18 -4.22 16.86
C ALA A 267 -17.50 -3.55 16.43
N TRP A 268 -18.64 -4.07 16.87
CA TRP A 268 -19.94 -3.45 16.61
C TRP A 268 -20.06 -2.04 17.19
N PHE A 269 -19.62 -1.81 18.45
CA PHE A 269 -19.61 -0.47 19.04
C PHE A 269 -18.73 0.49 18.24
N LEU A 270 -17.52 0.08 17.90
CA LEU A 270 -16.60 0.88 17.10
C LEU A 270 -17.18 1.20 15.71
N TYR A 271 -17.74 0.21 15.04
CA TYR A 271 -18.37 0.36 13.73
C TYR A 271 -19.55 1.35 13.77
N LYS A 272 -20.42 1.25 14.74
CA LYS A 272 -21.56 2.18 14.89
C LYS A 272 -21.11 3.62 15.04
N VAL A 273 -20.11 3.87 15.90
CA VAL A 273 -19.62 5.24 16.12
C VAL A 273 -18.82 5.75 14.91
N THR A 274 -17.96 4.92 14.31
CA THR A 274 -17.16 5.34 13.15
C THR A 274 -18.03 5.61 11.91
N SER A 275 -19.03 4.78 11.64
CA SER A 275 -19.96 4.99 10.51
C SER A 275 -20.85 6.23 10.66
N GLU A 276 -21.11 6.67 11.90
CA GLU A 276 -21.87 7.91 12.16
C GLU A 276 -20.98 9.17 12.07
N LYS A 277 -19.72 9.08 12.50
CA LYS A 277 -18.87 10.26 12.75
C LYS A 277 -17.81 10.51 11.69
N LEU A 278 -17.35 9.48 10.96
CA LEU A 278 -16.40 9.69 9.88
C LEU A 278 -17.11 10.24 8.62
N PRO A 279 -16.46 11.14 7.88
CA PRO A 279 -17.00 11.58 6.58
C PRO A 279 -17.18 10.38 5.65
N TYR A 280 -18.35 10.28 5.05
CA TYR A 280 -18.62 9.22 4.08
C TYR A 280 -17.64 9.29 2.89
N ARG A 281 -17.19 8.13 2.44
CA ARG A 281 -16.48 7.95 1.17
C ARG A 281 -16.84 6.59 0.54
N PRO A 282 -16.72 6.43 -0.80
CA PRO A 282 -17.15 5.20 -1.51
C PRO A 282 -16.56 3.91 -0.95
N LYS A 283 -15.33 3.96 -0.39
CA LYS A 283 -14.69 2.79 0.22
C LYS A 283 -15.48 2.21 1.40
N HIS A 284 -16.34 3.00 2.06
CA HIS A 284 -17.16 2.51 3.17
C HIS A 284 -18.20 1.48 2.72
N ASP A 285 -18.60 1.51 1.43
CA ASP A 285 -19.53 0.55 0.84
C ASP A 285 -18.83 -0.72 0.33
N GLU A 286 -17.48 -0.70 0.25
CA GLU A 286 -16.73 -1.88 -0.12
C GLU A 286 -16.80 -2.94 0.99
N LYS A 287 -16.96 -4.19 0.57
CA LYS A 287 -16.88 -5.34 1.48
C LYS A 287 -15.48 -5.93 1.48
N ARG A 288 -14.92 -6.11 2.68
CA ARG A 288 -13.67 -6.83 2.88
C ARG A 288 -13.92 -8.02 3.82
N ASN A 289 -13.52 -9.21 3.41
CA ASN A 289 -13.85 -10.46 4.13
C ASN A 289 -15.36 -10.61 4.43
N GLY A 290 -16.21 -10.15 3.50
CA GLY A 290 -17.66 -10.26 3.60
C GLY A 290 -18.38 -9.15 4.39
N VAL A 291 -17.65 -8.26 5.09
CA VAL A 291 -18.22 -7.18 5.92
C VAL A 291 -17.85 -5.79 5.40
N PRO A 292 -18.65 -4.73 5.72
CA PRO A 292 -18.34 -3.35 5.35
C PRO A 292 -16.94 -2.92 5.84
N TRP A 293 -16.28 -2.05 5.06
CA TRP A 293 -14.92 -1.58 5.34
C TRP A 293 -14.68 -1.11 6.78
N LEU A 294 -15.57 -0.27 7.33
CA LEU A 294 -15.39 0.25 8.70
C LEU A 294 -15.56 -0.83 9.78
N LEU A 295 -16.39 -1.85 9.54
CA LEU A 295 -16.50 -2.98 10.45
C LEU A 295 -15.25 -3.87 10.38
N TYR A 296 -14.74 -4.15 9.16
CA TYR A 296 -13.47 -4.83 8.97
C TYR A 296 -12.33 -4.09 9.69
N LEU A 297 -12.28 -2.76 9.58
CA LEU A 297 -11.29 -1.92 10.24
C LEU A 297 -11.37 -2.01 11.78
N ALA A 298 -12.58 -2.08 12.33
CA ALA A 298 -12.80 -2.26 13.77
C ALA A 298 -12.19 -3.58 14.27
N PHE A 299 -12.39 -4.68 13.54
CA PHE A 299 -11.75 -5.96 13.86
C PHE A 299 -10.22 -5.91 13.77
N GLU A 300 -9.66 -5.25 12.73
CA GLU A 300 -8.21 -5.08 12.61
C GLU A 300 -7.60 -4.33 13.80
N VAL A 301 -8.26 -3.29 14.27
CA VAL A 301 -7.82 -2.51 15.43
C VAL A 301 -7.82 -3.35 16.71
N LEU A 302 -8.89 -4.11 16.94
CA LEU A 302 -9.00 -4.99 18.13
C LEU A 302 -7.94 -6.08 18.13
N ALA A 303 -7.72 -6.71 17.00
CA ALA A 303 -6.73 -7.75 16.83
C ALA A 303 -5.30 -7.24 17.09
N LYS A 304 -4.95 -6.02 16.66
CA LYS A 304 -3.66 -5.38 16.97
C LYS A 304 -3.51 -5.05 18.45
N ALA A 305 -4.56 -4.58 19.10
CA ALA A 305 -4.55 -4.30 20.53
C ALA A 305 -4.31 -5.58 21.36
N GLY A 306 -4.97 -6.69 21.00
CA GLY A 306 -4.78 -7.98 21.67
C GLY A 306 -3.37 -8.57 21.51
N ASN A 307 -2.67 -8.28 20.41
CA ASN A 307 -1.30 -8.72 20.19
C ASN A 307 -0.28 -7.90 21.00
N ASN A 308 -0.52 -6.61 21.23
CA ASN A 308 0.35 -5.78 22.06
C ASN A 308 0.30 -6.18 23.53
N THR A 309 -0.88 -6.50 24.08
CA THR A 309 -1.02 -6.99 25.46
C THR A 309 -0.34 -8.34 25.70
N ARG A 310 -0.19 -9.19 24.67
CA ARG A 310 0.55 -10.47 24.80
C ARG A 310 2.06 -10.32 24.81
N LYS A 311 2.62 -9.24 24.24
CA LYS A 311 4.06 -8.97 24.27
C LYS A 311 4.52 -8.46 25.65
N ASP A 312 3.68 -7.69 26.36
CA ASP A 312 4.00 -7.13 27.67
C ASP A 312 3.89 -8.15 28.83
N VAL A 313 3.30 -9.34 28.58
CA VAL A 313 3.17 -10.44 29.58
C VAL A 313 4.33 -11.44 29.50
N ASN A 314 5.15 -11.41 28.43
CA ASN A 314 6.27 -12.33 28.19
C ASN A 314 7.66 -11.65 28.31
N THR A 315 7.75 -10.47 28.91
CA THR A 315 8.98 -9.79 29.33
C THR A 315 9.01 -9.69 30.84
#